data_8e0fd0e809f0b05004adf7ff6971f857
#
_entry.id   8e0fd0e809f0b05004adf7ff6971f857
#
_cell.length_a   1.000
_cell.length_b   1.000
_cell.length_c   1.000
_cell.angle_alpha   90.00
_cell.angle_beta   90.00
_cell.angle_gamma   90.00
#
_symmetry.space_group_name_H-M   'P 1'
#
loop_
_entity.id
_entity.type
_entity.pdbx_description
1 polymer ?
#
loop_
_entity_poly.entity_id
_entity_poly.type
_entity_poly.pdbx_seq_one_letter_code
_entity_poly.pdbx_strand_id
1 'polypeptide(L)'
;MKRAIFTFYNLSIDEEIVRLQSEVLKKLNKTADFLPLCSQTHGEEVIHPQGVEYGFNELFNKGYDTVMLLDVDCIPLNQYALEYTFDQAEKGKLIGNAQIGAHLQNPEHMYAAPSTFCLSRQMFEEFDKMTFMPDHRNADTCGFYTLEAEKRGKEVEFYMPTHFQRRPRNHVWDLGQGRGEYGIGTTYSNHLGVNMFYHLFETRLNIYNSLFYDKCDELLK
;
A
#
# COMPACT_ATOMS: atom_id res chain seq x y z
N MET A 1 5.96 2.14 -20.87
CA MET A 1 6.68 2.03 -19.58
C MET A 1 6.44 0.64 -19.00
N LYS A 2 7.44 0.06 -18.35
CA LYS A 2 7.35 -1.27 -17.74
C LYS A 2 6.89 -1.11 -16.29
N ARG A 3 5.74 -1.70 -15.94
CA ARG A 3 5.06 -1.56 -14.65
C ARG A 3 5.13 -2.84 -13.85
N ALA A 4 5.31 -2.75 -12.54
CA ALA A 4 5.22 -3.89 -11.63
C ALA A 4 4.33 -3.58 -10.43
N ILE A 5 3.60 -4.60 -9.97
CA ILE A 5 2.95 -4.65 -8.67
C ILE A 5 3.67 -5.72 -7.86
N PHE A 6 4.02 -5.43 -6.63
CA PHE A 6 4.48 -6.48 -5.72
C PHE A 6 3.73 -6.42 -4.39
N THR A 7 3.65 -7.56 -3.76
CA THR A 7 3.21 -7.71 -2.37
C THR A 7 4.31 -8.42 -1.59
N PHE A 8 4.46 -8.07 -0.33
CA PHE A 8 5.39 -8.74 0.56
C PHE A 8 4.64 -9.35 1.75
N TYR A 9 4.89 -10.60 2.05
CA TYR A 9 4.24 -11.32 3.15
C TYR A 9 5.16 -12.38 3.76
N ASN A 10 4.81 -12.86 4.93
CA ASN A 10 5.46 -14.00 5.59
C ASN A 10 4.45 -15.16 5.77
N LEU A 11 4.94 -16.33 6.15
CA LEU A 11 4.11 -17.53 6.30
C LEU A 11 3.15 -17.51 7.50
N SER A 12 3.12 -16.45 8.31
CA SER A 12 2.09 -16.27 9.33
C SER A 12 0.77 -15.70 8.78
N ILE A 13 0.81 -15.19 7.55
CA ILE A 13 -0.40 -14.72 6.86
C ILE A 13 -1.19 -15.92 6.35
N ASP A 14 -2.50 -15.87 6.50
CA ASP A 14 -3.42 -16.88 6.00
C ASP A 14 -3.25 -17.06 4.47
N GLU A 15 -3.01 -18.28 4.03
CA GLU A 15 -2.82 -18.64 2.63
C GLU A 15 -3.98 -18.16 1.75
N GLU A 16 -5.19 -18.15 2.29
CA GLU A 16 -6.39 -17.73 1.57
C GLU A 16 -6.36 -16.23 1.23
N ILE A 17 -5.81 -15.39 2.12
CA ILE A 17 -5.60 -13.96 1.82
C ILE A 17 -4.67 -13.81 0.61
N VAL A 18 -3.53 -14.51 0.61
CA VAL A 18 -2.55 -14.47 -0.50
C VAL A 18 -3.17 -14.95 -1.81
N ARG A 19 -3.90 -16.05 -1.75
CA ARG A 19 -4.58 -16.63 -2.91
C ARG A 19 -5.61 -15.67 -3.50
N LEU A 20 -6.49 -15.13 -2.67
CA LEU A 20 -7.57 -14.25 -3.10
C LEU A 20 -7.04 -12.91 -3.63
N GLN A 21 -6.03 -12.30 -2.99
CA GLN A 21 -5.37 -11.12 -3.55
C GLN A 21 -4.84 -11.39 -4.95
N SER A 22 -4.16 -12.54 -5.13
CA SER A 22 -3.59 -12.93 -6.42
C SER A 22 -4.67 -13.12 -7.50
N GLU A 23 -5.81 -13.68 -7.16
CA GLU A 23 -6.94 -13.88 -8.08
C GLU A 23 -7.60 -12.55 -8.48
N VAL A 24 -7.82 -11.64 -7.52
CA VAL A 24 -8.34 -10.31 -7.80
C VAL A 24 -7.37 -9.54 -8.71
N LEU A 25 -6.08 -9.57 -8.41
CA LEU A 25 -5.07 -8.92 -9.25
C LEU A 25 -5.03 -9.56 -10.64
N LYS A 26 -5.09 -10.87 -10.77
CA LYS A 26 -5.15 -11.57 -12.07
C LYS A 26 -6.38 -11.14 -12.89
N LYS A 27 -7.54 -10.91 -12.24
CA LYS A 27 -8.76 -10.44 -12.89
C LYS A 27 -8.66 -8.98 -13.35
N LEU A 28 -8.16 -8.10 -12.48
CA LEU A 28 -8.23 -6.64 -12.68
C LEU A 28 -6.96 -6.03 -13.27
N ASN A 29 -5.79 -6.66 -13.08
CA ASN A 29 -4.52 -6.15 -13.60
C ASN A 29 -4.29 -6.61 -15.04
N LYS A 30 -4.16 -5.66 -15.97
CA LYS A 30 -3.93 -5.92 -17.41
C LYS A 30 -2.62 -5.36 -17.93
N THR A 31 -1.89 -4.57 -17.12
CA THR A 31 -0.82 -3.71 -17.64
C THR A 31 0.49 -3.78 -16.87
N ALA A 32 0.54 -4.55 -15.78
CA ALA A 32 1.72 -4.66 -14.93
C ALA A 32 2.05 -6.13 -14.62
N ASP A 33 3.33 -6.44 -14.41
CA ASP A 33 3.74 -7.73 -13.86
C ASP A 33 3.38 -7.78 -12.38
N PHE A 34 2.83 -8.90 -11.90
CA PHE A 34 2.54 -9.11 -10.47
C PHE A 34 3.53 -10.09 -9.85
N LEU A 35 4.18 -9.70 -8.77
CA LEU A 35 5.27 -10.44 -8.11
C LEU A 35 4.99 -10.56 -6.60
N PRO A 36 4.43 -11.69 -6.15
CA PRO A 36 4.33 -11.97 -4.72
C PRO A 36 5.71 -12.36 -4.16
N LEU A 37 6.14 -11.69 -3.09
CA LEU A 37 7.41 -11.91 -2.41
C LEU A 37 7.16 -12.49 -1.02
N CYS A 38 7.63 -13.72 -0.76
CA CYS A 38 7.53 -14.37 0.54
C CYS A 38 8.84 -14.27 1.31
N SER A 39 8.79 -13.88 2.59
CA SER A 39 9.98 -13.64 3.43
C SER A 39 10.83 -14.89 3.72
N GLN A 40 10.27 -16.08 3.58
CA GLN A 40 10.95 -17.32 3.97
C GLN A 40 11.74 -18.02 2.85
N THR A 41 11.88 -17.41 1.69
CA THR A 41 12.63 -18.00 0.57
C THR A 41 14.15 -18.11 0.82
N HIS A 42 14.68 -17.50 1.89
CA HIS A 42 16.12 -17.45 2.16
C HIS A 42 16.53 -17.79 3.60
N GLY A 43 15.66 -18.42 4.40
CA GLY A 43 16.03 -18.97 5.72
C GLY A 43 16.15 -17.94 6.86
N GLU A 44 16.03 -16.66 6.59
CA GLU A 44 15.97 -15.58 7.58
C GLU A 44 14.59 -14.92 7.55
N GLU A 45 14.06 -14.59 8.73
CA GLU A 45 12.81 -13.86 8.83
C GLU A 45 13.06 -12.38 8.48
N VAL A 46 12.66 -11.99 7.26
CA VAL A 46 12.73 -10.60 6.81
C VAL A 46 11.50 -9.85 7.33
N ILE A 47 11.73 -8.78 8.07
CA ILE A 47 10.62 -7.92 8.53
C ILE A 47 10.03 -7.11 7.38
N HIS A 48 8.76 -6.73 7.51
CA HIS A 48 8.00 -6.05 6.45
C HIS A 48 8.74 -4.85 5.79
N PRO A 49 9.32 -3.87 6.51
CA PRO A 49 10.03 -2.76 5.87
C PRO A 49 11.24 -3.18 5.03
N GLN A 50 11.98 -4.22 5.47
CA GLN A 50 13.10 -4.77 4.70
C GLN A 50 12.62 -5.42 3.40
N GLY A 51 11.49 -6.14 3.47
CA GLY A 51 10.87 -6.74 2.29
C GLY A 51 10.39 -5.69 1.28
N VAL A 52 9.84 -4.59 1.77
CA VAL A 52 9.44 -3.43 0.95
C VAL A 52 10.67 -2.81 0.26
N GLU A 53 11.73 -2.54 1.02
CA GLU A 53 12.98 -2.00 0.49
C GLU A 53 13.61 -2.92 -0.55
N TYR A 54 13.66 -4.23 -0.28
CA TYR A 54 14.14 -5.21 -1.23
C TYR A 54 13.29 -5.22 -2.52
N GLY A 55 11.97 -5.20 -2.41
CA GLY A 55 11.07 -5.23 -3.56
C GLY A 55 11.27 -4.04 -4.49
N PHE A 56 11.32 -2.82 -3.96
CA PHE A 56 11.58 -1.64 -4.78
C PHE A 56 12.96 -1.66 -5.44
N ASN A 57 14.02 -1.95 -4.68
CA ASN A 57 15.38 -2.02 -5.21
C ASN A 57 15.50 -3.07 -6.33
N GLU A 58 15.00 -4.28 -6.09
CA GLU A 58 15.08 -5.39 -7.05
C GLU A 58 14.32 -5.08 -8.34
N LEU A 59 13.10 -4.53 -8.23
CA LEU A 59 12.28 -4.24 -9.39
C LEU A 59 12.83 -3.07 -10.22
N PHE A 60 13.30 -2.02 -9.59
CA PHE A 60 13.97 -0.95 -10.31
C PHE A 60 15.27 -1.40 -10.95
N ASN A 61 16.06 -2.27 -10.31
CA ASN A 61 17.26 -2.87 -10.90
C ASN A 61 16.93 -3.76 -12.10
N LYS A 62 15.78 -4.45 -12.11
CA LYS A 62 15.27 -5.26 -13.24
C LYS A 62 14.68 -4.42 -14.39
N GLY A 63 14.72 -3.11 -14.30
CA GLY A 63 14.33 -2.24 -15.39
C GLY A 63 12.86 -1.86 -15.41
N TYR A 64 12.12 -2.02 -14.30
CA TYR A 64 10.76 -1.46 -14.21
C TYR A 64 10.82 0.06 -14.09
N ASP A 65 9.89 0.75 -14.75
CA ASP A 65 9.82 2.21 -14.76
C ASP A 65 8.96 2.74 -13.62
N THR A 66 7.94 1.97 -13.22
CA THR A 66 7.00 2.33 -12.16
C THR A 66 6.67 1.09 -11.36
N VAL A 67 6.71 1.20 -10.04
CA VAL A 67 6.50 0.10 -9.11
C VAL A 67 5.44 0.47 -8.09
N MET A 68 4.47 -0.43 -7.90
CA MET A 68 3.42 -0.33 -6.89
C MET A 68 3.60 -1.44 -5.85
N LEU A 69 3.65 -1.04 -4.60
CA LEU A 69 3.47 -1.95 -3.46
C LEU A 69 1.97 -2.02 -3.13
N LEU A 70 1.49 -3.22 -2.91
CA LEU A 70 0.21 -3.48 -2.24
C LEU A 70 0.47 -4.41 -1.06
N ASP A 71 0.07 -4.04 0.15
CA ASP A 71 0.06 -4.99 1.26
C ASP A 71 -0.81 -6.21 0.90
N VAL A 72 -0.46 -7.37 1.43
CA VAL A 72 -1.11 -8.63 1.06
C VAL A 72 -2.63 -8.66 1.33
N ASP A 73 -3.09 -7.84 2.25
CA ASP A 73 -4.48 -7.64 2.64
C ASP A 73 -5.11 -6.36 2.03
N CYS A 74 -4.49 -5.85 0.96
CA CYS A 74 -5.00 -4.75 0.15
C CYS A 74 -5.29 -5.19 -1.29
N ILE A 75 -6.44 -4.82 -1.81
CA ILE A 75 -6.87 -5.15 -3.18
C ILE A 75 -7.41 -3.93 -3.92
N PRO A 76 -7.21 -3.84 -5.25
CA PRO A 76 -7.90 -2.87 -6.08
C PRO A 76 -9.39 -3.24 -6.17
N LEU A 77 -10.25 -2.24 -6.20
CA LEU A 77 -11.71 -2.44 -6.32
C LEU A 77 -12.18 -2.47 -7.78
N ASN A 78 -11.34 -2.03 -8.70
CA ASN A 78 -11.60 -2.04 -10.15
C ASN A 78 -10.29 -1.89 -10.94
N GLN A 79 -10.33 -2.14 -12.24
CA GLN A 79 -9.18 -2.00 -13.14
C GLN A 79 -8.66 -0.56 -13.19
N TYR A 80 -9.56 0.43 -13.18
CA TYR A 80 -9.21 1.85 -13.22
C TYR A 80 -8.31 2.25 -12.04
N ALA A 81 -8.48 1.64 -10.86
CA ALA A 81 -7.64 1.92 -9.70
C ALA A 81 -6.15 1.67 -9.99
N LEU A 82 -5.82 0.56 -10.64
CA LEU A 82 -4.44 0.22 -11.00
C LEU A 82 -3.90 1.15 -12.09
N GLU A 83 -4.67 1.33 -13.18
CA GLU A 83 -4.26 2.16 -14.31
C GLU A 83 -4.05 3.62 -13.87
N TYR A 84 -5.01 4.18 -13.15
CA TYR A 84 -4.93 5.55 -12.65
C TYR A 84 -3.71 5.76 -11.73
N THR A 85 -3.47 4.82 -10.80
CA THR A 85 -2.33 4.91 -9.87
C THR A 85 -1.01 4.94 -10.62
N PHE A 86 -0.82 4.05 -11.59
CA PHE A 86 0.37 4.04 -12.43
C PHE A 86 0.51 5.33 -13.24
N ASP A 87 -0.57 5.77 -13.90
CA ASP A 87 -0.54 6.97 -14.74
C ASP A 87 -0.20 8.24 -13.96
N GLN A 88 -0.63 8.35 -12.70
CA GLN A 88 -0.29 9.49 -11.85
C GLN A 88 1.16 9.41 -11.34
N ALA A 89 1.65 8.21 -10.98
CA ALA A 89 3.04 8.01 -10.59
C ALA A 89 4.02 8.32 -11.75
N GLU A 90 3.65 7.96 -12.98
CA GLU A 90 4.39 8.25 -14.20
C GLU A 90 4.43 9.74 -14.55
N LYS A 91 3.47 10.53 -14.03
CA LYS A 91 3.48 12.01 -14.08
C LYS A 91 4.32 12.65 -12.98
N GLY A 92 5.02 11.86 -12.17
CA GLY A 92 5.91 12.34 -11.12
C GLY A 92 5.26 12.60 -9.78
N LYS A 93 4.07 12.03 -9.52
CA LYS A 93 3.45 12.07 -8.19
C LYS A 93 3.88 10.87 -7.34
N LEU A 94 3.93 11.09 -6.02
CA LEU A 94 3.91 10.01 -5.04
C LEU A 94 2.47 9.68 -4.70
N ILE A 95 2.09 8.39 -4.67
CA ILE A 95 0.70 8.01 -4.49
C ILE A 95 0.57 6.92 -3.44
N GLY A 96 -0.44 7.01 -2.57
CA GLY A 96 -0.76 5.94 -1.66
C GLY A 96 -2.02 6.17 -0.84
N ASN A 97 -2.43 5.13 -0.11
CA ASN A 97 -3.51 5.25 0.87
C ASN A 97 -3.08 6.17 2.01
N ALA A 98 -3.95 7.09 2.39
CA ALA A 98 -3.72 8.00 3.50
C ALA A 98 -3.75 7.22 4.83
N GLN A 99 -2.66 7.26 5.58
CA GLN A 99 -2.59 6.74 6.95
C GLN A 99 -1.80 7.69 7.85
N ILE A 100 -1.86 7.46 9.14
CA ILE A 100 -1.01 8.08 10.15
C ILE A 100 -0.20 7.01 10.86
N GLY A 101 1.00 7.35 11.29
CA GLY A 101 1.79 6.49 12.17
C GLY A 101 1.36 6.67 13.63
N ALA A 102 0.18 6.14 14.01
CA ALA A 102 -0.40 6.35 15.34
C ALA A 102 0.50 5.93 16.53
N HIS A 103 1.49 5.10 16.27
CA HIS A 103 2.51 4.65 17.24
C HIS A 103 3.74 5.56 17.30
N LEU A 104 3.83 6.58 16.43
CA LEU A 104 4.95 7.51 16.39
C LEU A 104 4.81 8.63 17.44
N GLN A 105 5.92 9.30 17.77
CA GLN A 105 5.90 10.46 18.66
C GLN A 105 5.21 11.69 18.04
N ASN A 106 5.18 11.78 16.71
CA ASN A 106 4.42 12.79 15.95
C ASN A 106 3.38 12.11 15.06
N PRO A 107 2.24 11.65 15.63
CA PRO A 107 1.26 10.86 14.90
C PRO A 107 0.41 11.68 13.91
N GLU A 108 0.53 13.00 13.88
CA GLU A 108 -0.36 13.85 13.08
C GLU A 108 0.04 13.94 11.59
N HIS A 109 1.22 13.45 11.23
CA HIS A 109 1.67 13.46 9.84
C HIS A 109 0.99 12.35 9.04
N MET A 110 0.15 12.74 8.09
CA MET A 110 -0.45 11.83 7.12
C MET A 110 0.57 11.46 6.05
N TYR A 111 0.70 10.17 5.74
CA TYR A 111 1.65 9.68 4.76
C TYR A 111 1.01 8.67 3.79
N ALA A 112 1.63 8.51 2.62
CA ALA A 112 1.29 7.46 1.66
C ALA A 112 1.81 6.12 2.20
N ALA A 113 0.89 5.25 2.59
CA ALA A 113 1.18 4.06 3.36
C ALA A 113 1.44 2.82 2.48
N PRO A 114 2.17 1.81 2.99
CA PRO A 114 2.50 0.59 2.26
C PRO A 114 1.28 -0.21 1.80
N SER A 115 0.12 -0.02 2.41
CA SER A 115 -1.11 -0.68 1.96
C SER A 115 -1.41 -0.44 0.48
N THR A 116 -1.11 0.74 -0.01
CA THR A 116 -0.97 1.05 -1.44
C THR A 116 0.06 2.15 -1.55
N PHE A 117 1.17 1.89 -2.20
CA PHE A 117 2.24 2.87 -2.38
C PHE A 117 2.84 2.73 -3.77
N CYS A 118 2.86 3.80 -4.55
CA CYS A 118 3.36 3.76 -5.92
C CYS A 118 4.28 4.94 -6.21
N LEU A 119 5.42 4.64 -6.81
CA LEU A 119 6.36 5.66 -7.28
C LEU A 119 7.05 5.25 -8.58
N SER A 120 7.50 6.25 -9.35
CA SER A 120 8.31 6.04 -10.54
C SER A 120 9.79 5.83 -10.17
N ARG A 121 10.53 5.14 -11.05
CA ARG A 121 12.00 5.06 -10.98
C ARG A 121 12.65 6.44 -10.88
N GLN A 122 12.15 7.40 -11.67
CA GLN A 122 12.69 8.76 -11.65
C GLN A 122 12.62 9.35 -10.25
N MET A 123 11.47 9.24 -9.56
CA MET A 123 11.32 9.75 -8.19
C MET A 123 12.20 8.98 -7.21
N PHE A 124 12.29 7.65 -7.34
CA PHE A 124 13.15 6.83 -6.51
C PHE A 124 14.63 7.23 -6.60
N GLU A 125 15.12 7.51 -7.81
CA GLU A 125 16.48 7.98 -8.06
C GLU A 125 16.68 9.43 -7.61
N GLU A 126 15.73 10.33 -7.87
CA GLU A 126 15.77 11.73 -7.40
C GLU A 126 15.82 11.82 -5.86
N PHE A 127 15.25 10.86 -5.14
CA PHE A 127 15.28 10.78 -3.68
C PHE A 127 16.46 9.95 -3.16
N ASP A 128 17.50 9.76 -3.98
CA ASP A 128 18.75 9.06 -3.64
C ASP A 128 18.50 7.62 -3.11
N LYS A 129 17.44 6.96 -3.59
CA LYS A 129 17.03 5.61 -3.16
C LYS A 129 16.90 5.51 -1.64
N MET A 130 16.19 6.46 -1.07
CA MET A 130 15.97 6.52 0.39
C MET A 130 15.47 5.19 0.93
N THR A 131 15.78 4.92 2.19
CA THR A 131 15.30 3.73 2.88
C THR A 131 13.79 3.75 3.11
N PHE A 132 13.19 2.58 3.08
CA PHE A 132 11.81 2.35 3.51
C PHE A 132 11.70 1.95 4.99
N MET A 133 12.84 1.85 5.68
CA MET A 133 12.87 1.50 7.09
C MET A 133 12.21 2.60 7.94
N PRO A 134 11.34 2.22 8.89
CA PRO A 134 10.71 3.18 9.78
C PRO A 134 11.73 3.79 10.77
N ASP A 135 11.47 5.01 11.18
CA ASP A 135 12.06 5.61 12.39
C ASP A 135 10.93 5.82 13.38
N HIS A 136 10.97 5.13 14.51
CA HIS A 136 9.94 5.17 15.55
C HIS A 136 9.60 6.57 16.09
N ARG A 137 10.37 7.60 15.73
CA ARG A 137 10.11 8.98 16.13
C ARG A 137 9.39 9.78 15.06
N ASN A 138 9.74 9.59 13.79
CA ASN A 138 9.40 10.53 12.74
C ASN A 138 8.60 9.93 11.58
N ALA A 139 8.80 8.67 11.24
CA ALA A 139 8.14 8.08 10.09
C ALA A 139 7.95 6.56 10.23
N ASP A 140 6.84 6.08 9.73
CA ASP A 140 6.55 4.66 9.50
C ASP A 140 7.10 4.21 8.15
N THR A 141 6.98 2.92 7.83
CA THR A 141 7.33 2.35 6.53
C THR A 141 6.74 3.19 5.40
N CYS A 142 7.53 3.59 4.41
CA CYS A 142 7.20 4.53 3.33
C CYS A 142 7.04 6.00 3.76
N GLY A 143 6.94 6.32 5.05
CA GLY A 143 6.66 7.67 5.53
C GLY A 143 7.73 8.70 5.13
N PHE A 144 9.01 8.31 5.10
CA PHE A 144 10.10 9.20 4.68
C PHE A 144 9.98 9.67 3.23
N TYR A 145 9.43 8.85 2.33
CA TYR A 145 9.17 9.26 0.94
C TYR A 145 8.13 10.37 0.86
N THR A 146 7.10 10.33 1.71
CA THR A 146 6.10 11.40 1.80
C THR A 146 6.73 12.71 2.30
N LEU A 147 7.50 12.65 3.39
CA LEU A 147 8.21 13.81 3.94
C LEU A 147 9.16 14.44 2.92
N GLU A 148 9.93 13.63 2.21
CA GLU A 148 10.87 14.13 1.19
C GLU A 148 10.15 14.70 -0.04
N ALA A 149 9.04 14.08 -0.46
CA ALA A 149 8.21 14.61 -1.53
C ALA A 149 7.68 16.00 -1.19
N GLU A 150 7.11 16.17 0.00
CA GLU A 150 6.63 17.46 0.49
C GLU A 150 7.75 18.51 0.58
N LYS A 151 8.89 18.14 1.13
CA LYS A 151 10.07 19.00 1.25
C LYS A 151 10.59 19.47 -0.12
N ARG A 152 10.53 18.64 -1.15
CA ARG A 152 10.93 18.97 -2.53
C ARG A 152 9.80 19.59 -3.36
N GLY A 153 8.62 19.84 -2.77
CA GLY A 153 7.47 20.38 -3.49
C GLY A 153 6.90 19.45 -4.56
N LYS A 154 7.11 18.15 -4.40
CA LYS A 154 6.48 17.13 -5.26
C LYS A 154 5.05 16.90 -4.81
N GLU A 155 4.17 16.62 -5.75
CA GLU A 155 2.78 16.30 -5.45
C GLU A 155 2.67 14.91 -4.83
N VAL A 156 1.97 14.84 -3.69
CA VAL A 156 1.56 13.56 -3.07
C VAL A 156 0.05 13.43 -3.24
N GLU A 157 -0.39 12.39 -3.93
CA GLU A 157 -1.81 12.10 -4.10
C GLU A 157 -2.24 11.01 -3.12
N PHE A 158 -3.08 11.38 -2.19
CA PHE A 158 -3.63 10.47 -1.18
C PHE A 158 -4.97 9.90 -1.62
N TYR A 159 -5.12 8.59 -1.51
CA TYR A 159 -6.43 7.97 -1.48
C TYR A 159 -6.97 8.08 -0.06
N MET A 160 -8.09 8.79 0.06
CA MET A 160 -8.69 9.08 1.37
C MET A 160 -9.64 7.97 1.79
N PRO A 161 -9.69 7.62 3.10
CA PRO A 161 -10.66 6.65 3.60
C PRO A 161 -12.07 7.23 3.49
N THR A 162 -13.00 6.44 2.95
CA THR A 162 -14.41 6.84 2.77
C THR A 162 -15.38 5.97 3.55
N HIS A 163 -15.00 4.75 3.83
CA HIS A 163 -15.80 3.80 4.59
C HIS A 163 -14.93 2.74 5.23
N PHE A 164 -15.32 2.24 6.41
CA PHE A 164 -14.75 1.04 7.02
C PHE A 164 -15.83 0.20 7.71
N GLN A 165 -15.63 -1.14 7.75
CA GLN A 165 -16.68 -2.10 8.11
C GLN A 165 -16.77 -2.37 9.61
N ARG A 166 -15.68 -2.22 10.36
CA ARG A 166 -15.59 -2.52 11.80
C ARG A 166 -14.95 -1.39 12.58
N ARG A 167 -15.49 -1.16 13.79
CA ARG A 167 -15.01 -0.13 14.74
C ARG A 167 -14.71 -0.74 16.12
N PRO A 168 -13.78 -1.71 16.26
CA PRO A 168 -13.32 -2.04 17.60
C PRO A 168 -12.57 -0.85 18.19
N ARG A 169 -12.72 -0.59 19.51
CA ARG A 169 -12.24 0.65 20.16
C ARG A 169 -10.78 1.01 19.90
N ASN A 170 -9.94 0.01 19.71
CA ASN A 170 -8.48 0.15 19.52
C ASN A 170 -8.02 0.03 18.06
N HIS A 171 -8.95 -0.02 17.10
CA HIS A 171 -8.65 -0.20 15.68
C HIS A 171 -9.39 0.83 14.81
N VAL A 172 -9.50 2.05 15.32
CA VAL A 172 -9.95 3.22 14.56
C VAL A 172 -8.90 4.30 14.73
N TRP A 173 -8.44 4.82 13.62
CA TRP A 173 -7.41 5.84 13.56
C TRP A 173 -7.97 7.09 12.89
N ASP A 174 -7.75 8.25 13.50
CA ASP A 174 -8.14 9.56 12.97
C ASP A 174 -6.95 10.17 12.21
N LEU A 175 -7.17 10.55 10.95
CA LEU A 175 -6.15 11.24 10.14
C LEU A 175 -5.82 12.66 10.65
N GLY A 176 -6.53 13.13 11.68
CA GLY A 176 -6.38 14.45 12.24
C GLY A 176 -6.94 15.56 11.36
N GLN A 177 -7.10 16.77 11.93
CA GLN A 177 -7.53 17.97 11.21
C GLN A 177 -8.84 17.82 10.42
N GLY A 178 -9.74 16.91 10.85
CA GLY A 178 -11.02 16.66 10.16
C GLY A 178 -10.91 15.94 8.82
N ARG A 179 -9.77 15.28 8.54
CA ARG A 179 -9.51 14.55 7.27
C ARG A 179 -10.20 13.20 7.19
N GLY A 180 -10.79 12.72 8.28
CA GLY A 180 -11.53 11.47 8.35
C GLY A 180 -10.85 10.39 9.19
N GLU A 181 -11.56 9.27 9.34
CA GLU A 181 -11.14 8.10 10.12
C GLU A 181 -11.02 6.88 9.21
N TYR A 182 -10.18 5.93 9.58
CA TYR A 182 -10.09 4.61 8.97
C TYR A 182 -10.04 3.52 10.04
N GLY A 183 -10.36 2.29 9.66
CA GLY A 183 -10.43 1.14 10.57
C GLY A 183 -10.39 -0.17 9.82
N ILE A 184 -10.84 -1.25 10.47
CA ILE A 184 -10.86 -2.57 9.84
C ILE A 184 -11.77 -2.58 8.61
N GLY A 185 -11.24 -3.04 7.48
CA GLY A 185 -11.98 -3.13 6.21
C GLY A 185 -12.25 -1.76 5.58
N THR A 186 -11.22 -0.94 5.46
CA THR A 186 -11.33 0.42 4.90
C THR A 186 -11.34 0.42 3.37
N THR A 187 -12.29 1.14 2.81
CA THR A 187 -12.32 1.53 1.40
C THR A 187 -11.67 2.91 1.24
N TYR A 188 -10.75 3.02 0.31
CA TYR A 188 -10.05 4.24 -0.05
C TYR A 188 -10.50 4.75 -1.41
N SER A 189 -10.69 6.06 -1.53
CA SER A 189 -11.15 6.72 -2.77
C SER A 189 -10.18 7.82 -3.19
N ASN A 190 -10.13 8.08 -4.50
CA ASN A 190 -9.39 9.22 -5.04
C ASN A 190 -10.18 10.53 -4.83
N HIS A 191 -9.58 11.66 -5.22
CA HIS A 191 -10.17 13.00 -5.13
C HIS A 191 -11.47 13.19 -5.97
N LEU A 192 -11.75 12.28 -6.89
CA LEU A 192 -13.00 12.25 -7.68
C LEU A 192 -14.11 11.44 -7.01
N GLY A 193 -13.85 10.85 -5.83
CA GLY A 193 -14.79 10.00 -5.10
C GLY A 193 -14.91 8.57 -5.66
N VAL A 194 -14.01 8.15 -6.55
CA VAL A 194 -13.98 6.79 -7.06
C VAL A 194 -13.31 5.89 -6.04
N ASN A 195 -13.98 4.80 -5.65
CA ASN A 195 -13.41 3.76 -4.78
C ASN A 195 -12.26 3.06 -5.50
N MET A 196 -11.06 3.15 -4.96
CA MET A 196 -9.82 2.67 -5.57
C MET A 196 -9.37 1.36 -4.96
N PHE A 197 -9.20 1.32 -3.64
CA PHE A 197 -8.62 0.18 -2.93
C PHE A 197 -9.44 -0.16 -1.69
N TYR A 198 -9.37 -1.44 -1.29
CA TYR A 198 -9.88 -1.96 -0.03
C TYR A 198 -8.72 -2.55 0.75
N HIS A 199 -8.58 -2.18 2.02
CA HIS A 199 -7.54 -2.69 2.91
C HIS A 199 -8.16 -3.25 4.19
N LEU A 200 -7.83 -4.50 4.54
CA LEU A 200 -8.42 -5.16 5.70
C LEU A 200 -7.88 -4.60 7.01
N PHE A 201 -6.59 -4.39 7.17
CA PHE A 201 -5.87 -4.19 8.43
C PHE A 201 -5.94 -5.39 9.40
N GLU A 202 -4.91 -5.55 10.22
CA GLU A 202 -4.81 -6.55 11.29
C GLU A 202 -5.04 -8.00 10.85
N THR A 203 -4.69 -8.33 9.62
CA THR A 203 -4.79 -9.70 9.06
C THR A 203 -4.08 -10.74 9.92
N ARG A 204 -3.00 -10.35 10.61
CA ARG A 204 -2.25 -11.21 11.54
C ARG A 204 -3.10 -11.78 12.68
N LEU A 205 -4.20 -11.12 13.04
CA LEU A 205 -5.09 -11.57 14.11
C LEU A 205 -6.06 -12.67 13.64
N ASN A 206 -6.21 -12.88 12.33
CA ASN A 206 -7.13 -13.86 11.70
C ASN A 206 -8.62 -13.74 12.09
N ILE A 207 -9.01 -12.71 12.87
CA ILE A 207 -10.37 -12.55 13.37
C ILE A 207 -11.30 -11.79 12.42
N TYR A 208 -10.73 -11.11 11.43
CA TYR A 208 -11.49 -10.30 10.46
C TYR A 208 -11.32 -10.76 9.01
N ASN A 209 -10.61 -11.86 8.76
CA ASN A 209 -10.26 -12.32 7.41
C ASN A 209 -11.51 -12.56 6.54
N SER A 210 -12.64 -12.97 7.14
CA SER A 210 -13.90 -13.13 6.41
C SER A 210 -14.35 -11.85 5.68
N LEU A 211 -14.04 -10.66 6.21
CA LEU A 211 -14.35 -9.38 5.53
C LEU A 211 -13.57 -9.23 4.23
N PHE A 212 -12.33 -9.71 4.20
CA PHE A 212 -11.50 -9.71 3.00
C PHE A 212 -12.00 -10.75 1.99
N TYR A 213 -12.35 -11.96 2.47
CA TYR A 213 -12.88 -13.01 1.62
C TYR A 213 -14.17 -12.57 0.94
N ASP A 214 -15.12 -12.02 1.71
CA ASP A 214 -16.40 -11.52 1.17
C ASP A 214 -16.16 -10.43 0.11
N LYS A 215 -15.19 -9.50 0.36
CA LYS A 215 -14.86 -8.44 -0.59
C LYS A 215 -14.21 -8.98 -1.86
N CYS A 216 -13.31 -9.95 -1.75
CA CYS A 216 -12.72 -10.62 -2.91
C CYS A 216 -13.78 -11.39 -3.72
N ASP A 217 -14.67 -12.11 -3.05
CA ASP A 217 -15.76 -12.86 -3.70
C ASP A 217 -16.71 -11.95 -4.47
N GLU A 218 -17.01 -10.75 -3.95
CA GLU A 218 -17.79 -9.73 -4.68
C GLU A 218 -17.10 -9.35 -6.00
N LEU A 219 -15.78 -9.16 -5.98
CA LEU A 219 -15.00 -8.75 -7.14
C LEU A 219 -14.76 -9.88 -8.14
N LEU A 220 -14.72 -11.13 -7.68
CA LEU A 220 -14.44 -12.30 -8.52
C LEU A 220 -15.67 -12.83 -9.26
N LYS A 221 -16.89 -12.51 -8.84
CA LYS A 221 -18.14 -12.75 -9.57
C LYS A 221 -18.19 -11.93 -10.85
#